data_6f11cc35625769143ddb4f020833ab90
#
_entry.id   6f11cc35625769143ddb4f020833ab90
#
_cell.length_a   1.000
_cell.length_b   1.000
_cell.length_c   1.000
_cell.angle_alpha   90.00
_cell.angle_beta   90.00
_cell.angle_gamma   90.00
#
_symmetry.space_group_name_H-M   'P 1'
#
loop_
_entity.id
_entity.type
_entity.pdbx_description
1 polymer ?
#
loop_
_entity_poly.entity_id
_entity_poly.type
_entity_poly.pdbx_seq_one_letter_code
_entity_poly.pdbx_strand_id
1 'polypeptide(L)'
;VDGVWKWAPEGNARSRWVSLQGEWFRRQESGTLVEDSTGLASAAPYRATQSGAYLQGVWQFMPGWRAGLRGDWLRVGTVDAGANAALLASARHDPSRTSLLLDWVPSEFSRLRLQVAQDRVRAGVNDRQVMLQYQMSLGAHGAHSY
;
A
#
# COMPACT_ATOMS: atom_id res chain seq x y z
N VAL A 1 -11.12 -0.06 8.15
CA VAL A 1 -10.67 -0.34 9.53
C VAL A 1 -9.17 -0.41 9.51
N ASP A 2 -8.52 0.33 10.39
CA ASP A 2 -7.07 0.39 10.53
C ASP A 2 -6.66 0.13 11.99
N GLY A 3 -5.41 -0.24 12.19
CA GLY A 3 -4.84 -0.46 13.50
C GLY A 3 -3.33 -0.27 13.50
N VAL A 4 -2.81 0.29 14.58
CA VAL A 4 -1.37 0.45 14.84
C VAL A 4 -1.05 -0.04 16.23
N TRP A 5 -0.11 -0.95 16.33
CA TRP A 5 0.46 -1.42 17.58
C TRP A 5 1.95 -1.11 17.63
N LYS A 6 2.42 -0.61 18.77
CA LYS A 6 3.83 -0.27 18.99
C LYS A 6 4.30 -0.85 20.32
N TRP A 7 5.50 -1.37 20.33
CA TRP A 7 6.14 -1.90 21.52
C TRP A 7 7.61 -1.50 21.56
N ALA A 8 8.07 -1.08 22.72
CA ALA A 8 9.47 -0.78 22.97
C ALA A 8 9.90 -1.41 24.30
N PRO A 9 11.02 -2.15 24.36
CA PRO A 9 11.54 -2.67 25.61
C PRO A 9 11.79 -1.53 26.60
N GLU A 10 11.37 -1.71 27.84
CA GLU A 10 11.59 -0.74 28.94
C GLU A 10 11.07 0.67 28.63
N GLY A 11 10.13 0.80 27.67
CA GLY A 11 9.60 2.10 27.22
C GLY A 11 10.59 2.96 26.41
N ASN A 12 11.82 2.46 26.14
CA ASN A 12 12.84 3.21 25.43
C ASN A 12 12.75 3.06 23.90
N ALA A 13 11.94 3.88 23.27
CA ALA A 13 11.78 3.92 21.81
C ALA A 13 13.02 4.45 21.05
N ARG A 14 14.03 4.98 21.72
CA ARG A 14 15.27 5.44 21.06
C ARG A 14 16.21 4.27 20.72
N SER A 15 16.17 3.21 21.50
CA SER A 15 17.05 2.05 21.34
C SER A 15 16.45 1.04 20.38
N ARG A 16 15.41 0.36 20.80
CA ARG A 16 14.75 -0.71 20.04
C ARG A 16 13.24 -0.57 20.13
N TRP A 17 12.56 -0.85 19.05
CA TRP A 17 11.10 -0.89 19.04
C TRP A 17 10.59 -1.72 17.86
N VAL A 18 9.36 -2.19 17.98
CA VAL A 18 8.59 -2.85 16.93
C VAL A 18 7.29 -2.08 16.73
N SER A 19 6.90 -1.91 15.49
CA SER A 19 5.58 -1.39 15.12
C SER A 19 4.93 -2.34 14.15
N LEU A 20 3.68 -2.68 14.40
CA LEU A 20 2.80 -3.38 13.47
C LEU A 20 1.67 -2.44 13.08
N GLN A 21 1.40 -2.35 11.80
CA GLN A 21 0.34 -1.53 11.24
C GLN A 21 -0.39 -2.30 10.17
N GLY A 22 -1.71 -2.23 10.18
CA GLY A 22 -2.53 -2.85 9.17
C GLY A 22 -3.77 -2.03 8.89
N GLU A 23 -4.28 -2.18 7.68
CA GLU A 23 -5.53 -1.58 7.26
C GLU A 23 -6.27 -2.54 6.34
N TRP A 24 -7.58 -2.57 6.50
CA TRP A 24 -8.50 -3.24 5.59
C TRP A 24 -9.55 -2.24 5.12
N PHE A 25 -9.82 -2.21 3.82
CA PHE A 25 -10.80 -1.34 3.20
C PHE A 25 -11.68 -2.11 2.23
N ARG A 26 -12.89 -1.60 2.05
CA ARG A 26 -13.86 -2.08 1.08
C ARG A 26 -14.47 -0.88 0.36
N ARG A 27 -14.51 -0.97 -0.96
CA ARG A 27 -15.14 0.02 -1.83
C ARG A 27 -16.35 -0.62 -2.50
N GLN A 28 -17.46 0.09 -2.48
CA GLN A 28 -18.65 -0.26 -3.24
C GLN A 28 -19.01 0.92 -4.13
N GLU A 29 -19.23 0.64 -5.39
CA GLU A 29 -19.64 1.61 -6.39
C GLU A 29 -20.94 1.18 -7.02
N SER A 30 -21.80 2.15 -7.32
CA SER A 30 -23.01 1.95 -8.10
C SER A 30 -23.26 3.20 -8.95
N GLY A 31 -23.76 3.00 -10.16
CA GLY A 31 -24.00 4.08 -11.10
C GLY A 31 -24.53 3.55 -12.42
N THR A 32 -24.39 4.34 -13.45
CA THR A 32 -24.70 3.99 -14.82
C THR A 32 -23.41 4.02 -15.65
N LEU A 33 -23.09 2.90 -16.31
CA LEU A 33 -22.01 2.84 -17.28
C LEU A 33 -22.59 3.17 -18.65
N VAL A 34 -22.06 4.24 -19.26
CA VAL A 34 -22.45 4.64 -20.63
C VAL A 34 -21.29 4.28 -21.56
N GLU A 35 -21.59 3.54 -22.59
CA GLU A 35 -20.68 3.20 -23.68
C GLU A 35 -21.21 3.85 -24.96
N ASP A 36 -20.36 4.57 -25.68
CA ASP A 36 -20.71 5.30 -26.91
C ASP A 36 -19.66 5.12 -28.01
N SER A 37 -19.03 3.94 -28.09
CA SER A 37 -18.00 3.67 -29.11
C SER A 37 -18.54 3.64 -30.54
N THR A 38 -19.86 3.46 -30.69
CA THR A 38 -20.53 3.36 -31.99
C THR A 38 -21.38 4.59 -32.36
N GLY A 39 -21.41 5.62 -31.50
CA GLY A 39 -22.33 6.77 -31.63
C GLY A 39 -23.77 6.44 -31.28
N LEU A 40 -24.05 5.25 -30.78
CA LEU A 40 -25.32 4.79 -30.25
C LEU A 40 -25.11 4.49 -28.75
N ALA A 41 -25.28 5.53 -27.95
CA ALA A 41 -25.03 5.44 -26.49
C ALA A 41 -25.84 4.30 -25.87
N SER A 42 -25.12 3.34 -25.24
CA SER A 42 -25.71 2.26 -24.47
C SER A 42 -25.48 2.49 -22.99
N ALA A 43 -26.55 2.70 -22.24
CA ALA A 43 -26.49 2.90 -20.79
C ALA A 43 -26.94 1.65 -20.06
N ALA A 44 -26.14 1.17 -19.11
CA ALA A 44 -26.46 0.01 -18.29
C ALA A 44 -26.16 0.27 -16.81
N PRO A 45 -26.90 -0.33 -15.88
CA PRO A 45 -26.58 -0.29 -14.46
C PRO A 45 -25.17 -0.86 -14.22
N TYR A 46 -24.40 -0.18 -13.37
CA TYR A 46 -23.06 -0.59 -12.96
C TYR A 46 -23.00 -0.75 -11.46
N ARG A 47 -22.45 -1.85 -11.00
CA ARG A 47 -22.14 -2.13 -9.60
C ARG A 47 -20.79 -2.82 -9.49
N ALA A 48 -19.94 -2.33 -8.60
CA ALA A 48 -18.67 -2.97 -8.32
C ALA A 48 -18.41 -3.02 -6.81
N THR A 49 -17.78 -4.09 -6.39
CA THR A 49 -17.27 -4.23 -5.03
C THR A 49 -15.81 -4.65 -5.10
N GLN A 50 -14.95 -3.92 -4.39
CA GLN A 50 -13.53 -4.19 -4.28
C GLN A 50 -13.12 -4.16 -2.82
N SER A 51 -12.10 -4.90 -2.44
CA SER A 51 -11.52 -4.83 -1.12
C SER A 51 -10.00 -4.89 -1.19
N GLY A 52 -9.36 -4.36 -0.18
CA GLY A 52 -7.93 -4.42 -0.06
C GLY A 52 -7.49 -4.45 1.39
N ALA A 53 -6.28 -4.89 1.60
CA ALA A 53 -5.64 -4.89 2.91
C ALA A 53 -4.14 -4.69 2.75
N TYR A 54 -3.53 -4.14 3.77
CA TYR A 54 -2.09 -4.28 3.95
C TYR A 54 -1.76 -4.61 5.41
N LEU A 55 -0.61 -5.24 5.59
CA LEU A 55 0.02 -5.45 6.88
C LEU A 55 1.49 -5.08 6.77
N GLN A 56 1.97 -4.26 7.69
CA GLN A 56 3.35 -3.80 7.75
C GLN A 56 3.92 -4.01 9.15
N GLY A 57 5.11 -4.60 9.23
CA GLY A 57 5.92 -4.66 10.43
C GLY A 57 7.21 -3.86 10.21
N VAL A 58 7.58 -3.05 11.19
CA VAL A 58 8.88 -2.35 11.22
C VAL A 58 9.54 -2.61 12.57
N TRP A 59 10.80 -2.98 12.52
CA TRP A 59 11.63 -3.26 13.69
C TRP A 59 12.89 -2.38 13.66
N GLN A 60 13.02 -1.50 14.65
CA GLN A 60 14.30 -0.84 14.93
C GLN A 60 15.13 -1.77 15.82
N PHE A 61 16.15 -2.41 15.22
CA PHE A 61 16.97 -3.41 15.91
C PHE A 61 18.19 -2.79 16.61
N MET A 62 18.58 -1.59 16.18
CA MET A 62 19.57 -0.75 16.85
C MET A 62 19.33 0.72 16.50
N PRO A 63 19.93 1.67 17.27
CA PRO A 63 19.78 3.10 16.97
C PRO A 63 20.11 3.44 15.52
N GLY A 64 19.20 4.13 14.84
CA GLY A 64 19.35 4.55 13.45
C GLY A 64 19.14 3.46 12.39
N TRP A 65 18.93 2.17 12.76
CA TRP A 65 18.72 1.10 11.80
C TRP A 65 17.36 0.43 11.98
N ARG A 66 16.62 0.33 10.88
CA ARG A 66 15.29 -0.26 10.86
C ARG A 66 15.18 -1.25 9.71
N ALA A 67 14.55 -2.38 9.97
CA ALA A 67 14.12 -3.33 8.93
C ALA A 67 12.60 -3.40 8.93
N GLY A 68 12.00 -3.61 7.77
CA GLY A 68 10.55 -3.73 7.68
C GLY A 68 10.11 -4.70 6.59
N LEU A 69 8.95 -5.27 6.82
CA LEU A 69 8.24 -6.13 5.88
C LEU A 69 6.82 -5.58 5.70
N ARG A 70 6.36 -5.52 4.45
CA ARG A 70 5.00 -5.13 4.11
C ARG A 70 4.42 -6.08 3.07
N GLY A 71 3.19 -6.51 3.29
CA GLY A 71 2.35 -7.19 2.32
C GLY A 71 1.13 -6.34 1.99
N ASP A 72 0.82 -6.22 0.70
CA ASP A 72 -0.37 -5.55 0.17
C ASP A 72 -1.16 -6.54 -0.67
N TRP A 73 -2.48 -6.55 -0.50
CA TRP A 73 -3.40 -7.44 -1.21
C TRP A 73 -4.62 -6.66 -1.65
N LEU A 74 -5.00 -6.85 -2.91
CA LEU A 74 -6.25 -6.33 -3.45
C LEU A 74 -7.09 -7.51 -3.92
N ARG A 75 -8.42 -7.38 -3.79
CA ARG A 75 -9.39 -8.30 -4.37
C ARG A 75 -10.33 -7.51 -5.27
N VAL A 76 -10.36 -7.90 -6.51
CA VAL A 76 -11.20 -7.26 -7.54
C VAL A 76 -12.68 -7.56 -7.31
N GLY A 77 -13.06 -8.50 -6.50
CA GLY A 77 -14.45 -8.76 -6.13
C GLY A 77 -15.40 -8.95 -7.31
N THR A 78 -16.63 -8.43 -7.16
CA THR A 78 -17.66 -8.55 -8.20
C THR A 78 -17.82 -7.25 -8.98
N VAL A 79 -17.93 -7.37 -10.30
CA VAL A 79 -18.32 -6.28 -11.21
C VAL A 79 -19.53 -6.73 -12.01
N ASP A 80 -20.60 -5.97 -11.91
CA ASP A 80 -21.81 -6.12 -12.70
C ASP A 80 -21.99 -4.83 -13.53
N ALA A 81 -21.96 -4.97 -14.82
CA ALA A 81 -22.13 -3.87 -15.79
C ALA A 81 -23.36 -4.09 -16.70
N GLY A 82 -24.25 -5.00 -16.31
CA GLY A 82 -25.46 -5.30 -17.07
C GLY A 82 -25.16 -5.65 -18.53
N ALA A 83 -25.83 -4.99 -19.46
CA ALA A 83 -25.66 -5.21 -20.89
C ALA A 83 -24.24 -4.86 -21.40
N ASN A 84 -23.51 -4.00 -20.68
CA ASN A 84 -22.18 -3.54 -21.04
C ASN A 84 -21.05 -4.42 -20.43
N ALA A 85 -21.40 -5.59 -19.87
CA ALA A 85 -20.44 -6.48 -19.21
C ALA A 85 -19.29 -6.94 -20.13
N ALA A 86 -19.57 -7.13 -21.43
CA ALA A 86 -18.58 -7.55 -22.41
C ALA A 86 -17.49 -6.50 -22.66
N LEU A 87 -17.79 -5.21 -22.40
CA LEU A 87 -16.84 -4.09 -22.57
C LEU A 87 -15.82 -4.01 -21.43
N LEU A 88 -16.19 -4.54 -20.26
CA LEU A 88 -15.35 -4.62 -19.10
C LEU A 88 -14.68 -5.99 -18.98
N ALA A 89 -14.13 -6.50 -20.07
CA ALA A 89 -13.35 -7.76 -20.08
C ALA A 89 -12.11 -7.62 -19.19
N SER A 90 -12.32 -7.53 -17.89
CA SER A 90 -11.26 -7.52 -16.91
C SER A 90 -10.78 -8.94 -16.68
N ALA A 91 -9.52 -9.19 -17.00
CA ALA A 91 -8.83 -10.32 -16.43
C ALA A 91 -9.00 -10.25 -14.90
N ARG A 92 -9.76 -11.18 -14.32
CA ARG A 92 -9.93 -11.31 -12.87
C ARG A 92 -8.59 -11.74 -12.28
N HIS A 93 -7.83 -10.78 -11.82
CA HIS A 93 -6.58 -10.99 -11.15
C HIS A 93 -6.59 -10.18 -9.85
N ASP A 94 -6.24 -10.83 -8.77
CA ASP A 94 -6.10 -10.19 -7.46
C ASP A 94 -4.65 -9.73 -7.28
N PRO A 95 -4.36 -8.43 -7.36
CA PRO A 95 -3.02 -7.91 -7.21
C PRO A 95 -2.46 -8.15 -5.81
N SER A 96 -1.16 -8.43 -5.75
CA SER A 96 -0.45 -8.49 -4.47
C SER A 96 0.97 -7.94 -4.62
N ARG A 97 1.50 -7.43 -3.50
CA ARG A 97 2.87 -6.94 -3.42
C ARG A 97 3.47 -7.30 -2.08
N THR A 98 4.72 -7.73 -2.09
CA THR A 98 5.51 -7.94 -0.88
C THR A 98 6.75 -7.07 -0.97
N SER A 99 7.05 -6.33 0.09
CA SER A 99 8.18 -5.40 0.13
C SER A 99 9.01 -5.63 1.40
N LEU A 100 10.32 -5.64 1.23
CA LEU A 100 11.32 -5.60 2.31
C LEU A 100 12.00 -4.25 2.27
N LEU A 101 12.26 -3.66 3.42
CA LEU A 101 12.98 -2.40 3.53
C LEU A 101 14.07 -2.47 4.60
N LEU A 102 15.14 -1.72 4.35
CA LEU A 102 16.20 -1.42 5.30
C LEU A 102 16.42 0.09 5.30
N ASP A 103 16.26 0.72 6.45
CA ASP A 103 16.49 2.14 6.66
C ASP A 103 17.75 2.35 7.49
N TRP A 104 18.57 3.30 7.05
CA TRP A 104 19.60 3.92 7.86
C TRP A 104 19.25 5.39 8.10
N VAL A 105 19.15 5.77 9.37
CA VAL A 105 18.75 7.10 9.85
C VAL A 105 19.90 7.68 10.66
N PRO A 106 20.92 8.27 10.00
CA PRO A 106 22.12 8.79 10.68
C PRO A 106 21.80 10.02 11.54
N SER A 107 20.73 10.74 11.22
CA SER A 107 20.27 11.89 11.99
C SER A 107 18.74 12.03 11.89
N GLU A 108 18.15 12.87 12.72
CA GLU A 108 16.72 13.21 12.64
C GLU A 108 16.34 13.91 11.33
N PHE A 109 17.33 14.45 10.60
CA PHE A 109 17.14 15.18 9.35
C PHE A 109 17.37 14.34 8.10
N SER A 110 17.89 13.13 8.22
CA SER A 110 18.28 12.33 7.06
C SER A 110 17.95 10.86 7.21
N ARG A 111 17.56 10.24 6.10
CA ARG A 111 17.29 8.81 5.99
C ARG A 111 17.72 8.30 4.64
N LEU A 112 18.41 7.17 4.64
CA LEU A 112 18.67 6.37 3.46
C LEU A 112 17.84 5.09 3.56
N ARG A 113 17.07 4.77 2.53
CA ARG A 113 16.25 3.56 2.44
C ARG A 113 16.64 2.73 1.25
N LEU A 114 16.90 1.46 1.48
CA LEU A 114 16.91 0.43 0.45
C LEU A 114 15.60 -0.37 0.57
N GLN A 115 14.89 -0.52 -0.54
CA GLN A 115 13.67 -1.32 -0.60
C GLN A 115 13.75 -2.28 -1.77
N VAL A 116 13.38 -3.54 -1.54
CA VAL A 116 13.14 -4.52 -2.58
C VAL A 116 11.68 -4.95 -2.53
N ALA A 117 11.07 -5.11 -3.69
CA ALA A 117 9.68 -5.52 -3.77
C ALA A 117 9.48 -6.57 -4.86
N GLN A 118 8.56 -7.49 -4.58
CA GLN A 118 7.99 -8.40 -5.53
C GLN A 118 6.55 -7.98 -5.79
N ASP A 119 6.27 -7.65 -7.04
CA ASP A 119 5.00 -7.08 -7.47
C ASP A 119 4.30 -8.03 -8.44
N ARG A 120 3.04 -8.38 -8.13
CA ARG A 120 2.16 -9.23 -8.92
C ARG A 120 0.88 -8.47 -9.28
N VAL A 121 1.01 -7.22 -9.71
CA VAL A 121 -0.14 -6.37 -10.09
C VAL A 121 -0.75 -6.83 -11.40
N ARG A 122 0.04 -7.37 -12.32
CA ARG A 122 -0.43 -7.87 -13.62
C ARG A 122 -0.53 -9.38 -13.62
N ALA A 123 -1.60 -9.92 -14.22
CA ALA A 123 -1.80 -11.36 -14.36
C ALA A 123 -0.62 -12.02 -15.10
N GLY A 124 -0.07 -13.08 -14.51
CA GLY A 124 1.04 -13.83 -15.10
C GLY A 124 2.40 -13.12 -15.08
N VAL A 125 2.48 -11.90 -14.56
CA VAL A 125 3.73 -11.12 -14.48
C VAL A 125 4.17 -10.98 -13.03
N ASN A 126 5.44 -11.24 -12.78
CA ASN A 126 6.06 -11.11 -11.49
C ASN A 126 7.25 -10.14 -11.60
N ASP A 127 7.00 -8.88 -11.27
CA ASP A 127 8.01 -7.83 -11.33
C ASP A 127 8.82 -7.77 -10.04
N ARG A 128 10.13 -7.60 -10.18
CA ARG A 128 11.04 -7.34 -9.06
C ARG A 128 11.55 -5.92 -9.15
N GLN A 129 11.44 -5.19 -8.06
CA GLN A 129 11.84 -3.80 -7.99
C GLN A 129 12.88 -3.61 -6.89
N VAL A 130 13.90 -2.81 -7.18
CA VAL A 130 14.88 -2.33 -6.20
C VAL A 130 14.82 -0.81 -6.22
N MET A 131 14.65 -0.20 -5.06
CA MET A 131 14.57 1.25 -4.89
C MET A 131 15.55 1.70 -3.83
N LEU A 132 16.33 2.72 -4.16
CA LEU A 132 17.17 3.46 -3.22
C LEU A 132 16.59 4.86 -3.08
N GLN A 133 16.29 5.26 -1.85
CA GLN A 133 15.74 6.58 -1.54
C GLN A 133 16.63 7.27 -0.50
N TYR A 134 17.03 8.49 -0.81
CA TYR A 134 17.58 9.44 0.16
C TYR A 134 16.55 10.51 0.47
N GLN A 135 16.31 10.74 1.74
CA GLN A 135 15.42 11.78 2.23
C GLN A 135 16.20 12.69 3.17
N MET A 136 16.07 13.99 2.95
CA MET A 136 16.63 15.02 3.80
C MET A 136 15.54 16.05 4.13
N SER A 137 15.47 16.47 5.38
CA SER A 137 14.59 17.54 5.82
C SER A 137 15.43 18.78 6.08
N LEU A 138 15.06 19.88 5.43
CA LEU A 138 15.70 21.18 5.60
C LEU A 138 14.67 22.13 6.25
N GLY A 139 15.02 22.78 7.33
CA GLY A 139 14.16 23.74 8.01
C GLY A 139 14.45 23.87 9.51
N ALA A 140 13.96 24.93 10.11
CA ALA A 140 14.02 25.10 11.55
C ALA A 140 13.03 24.12 12.21
N HIS A 141 13.52 23.27 13.13
CA HIS A 141 12.63 22.50 14.00
C HIS A 141 11.92 23.46 14.96
N GLY A 142 10.58 23.39 14.98
CA GLY A 142 9.83 23.90 16.11
C GLY A 142 10.33 23.21 17.39
N ALA A 143 10.66 23.98 18.41
CA ALA A 143 11.07 23.45 19.70
C ALA A 143 10.05 22.44 20.20
N HIS A 144 10.46 21.21 20.46
CA HIS A 144 9.63 20.24 21.16
C HIS A 144 9.38 20.80 22.57
N SER A 145 8.14 21.12 22.88
CA SER A 145 7.71 21.34 24.27
C SER A 145 7.85 20.00 25.00
N TYR A 146 8.65 20.00 26.04
CA TYR A 146 8.81 18.87 26.96
C TYR A 146 7.56 18.69 27.82
#